data_19d036c8c9f74547535520babf64d06e
#
_entry.id   19d036c8c9f74547535520babf64d06e
#
_cell.length_a   1.000
_cell.length_b   1.000
_cell.length_c   1.000
_cell.angle_alpha   90.00
_cell.angle_beta   90.00
_cell.angle_gamma   90.00
#
_symmetry.space_group_name_H-M   'P 1'
#
loop_
_entity.id
_entity.type
_entity.pdbx_description
1 polymer ?
#
loop_
_entity_poly.entity_id
_entity_poly.type
_entity_poly.pdbx_seq_one_letter_code
_entity_poly.pdbx_strand_id
1 'polypeptide(L)'
;KETIAGAVEGAGHFEPLRHYAEVHLLMEPGERGSGLQFEARCSEDDLDRNWQRLVLTHLEEKVHRGVLTGAAITDMKITLVAGRAHNKHTEGGDFRQATYRALRQGLMEAACILLEPWYTFRLEVPEASIGRAMTDIEKRCGTCVIEENRQGQAVLTGQAPVASMRGYQSEVMSYTRGQGRLACTLKGYEPCHNSREIIEQTGYDPERDTENPTGSVFCAHGAGFVVSWDRVKEYMHVDSGLVIESPDGEEMDEKGDLAFCRNSGKSSAGQEEHVEAWLGTDEIDAILERTFYSNSRDKSPRKGYPGRSRESRNAVTYSGPVTRTYQKQEARQEYLLVDGYNIIFAWEELRELARDNMDGARGRLMDLLCNYQAIRRCCLMAVSYTHLRAHET
;
A
#
# COMPACT_ATOMS: atom_id res chain seq x y z
N LYS A 1 9.25 0.90 -8.48
CA LYS A 1 8.38 1.44 -7.43
C LYS A 1 7.66 2.68 -7.95
N GLU A 2 6.67 3.18 -7.18
CA GLU A 2 5.92 4.39 -7.53
C GLU A 2 5.89 5.36 -6.36
N THR A 3 5.79 6.67 -6.65
CA THR A 3 5.62 7.76 -5.68
C THR A 3 4.78 8.88 -6.29
N ILE A 4 4.54 9.95 -5.56
CA ILE A 4 3.80 11.13 -6.03
C ILE A 4 4.71 12.36 -6.15
N ALA A 5 4.36 13.30 -7.05
CA ALA A 5 5.10 14.53 -7.26
C ALA A 5 4.65 15.67 -6.36
N GLY A 6 3.39 15.70 -5.97
CA GLY A 6 2.78 16.77 -5.17
C GLY A 6 1.84 16.21 -4.11
N ALA A 7 1.41 17.07 -3.21
CA ALA A 7 0.43 16.73 -2.18
C ALA A 7 -0.94 16.49 -2.82
N VAL A 8 -1.68 15.52 -2.29
CA VAL A 8 -3.04 15.19 -2.73
C VAL A 8 -3.85 14.66 -1.56
N GLU A 9 -5.15 14.93 -1.56
CA GLU A 9 -6.10 14.32 -0.65
C GLU A 9 -6.71 13.08 -1.28
N GLY A 10 -6.66 11.96 -0.56
CA GLY A 10 -7.40 10.77 -0.89
C GLY A 10 -8.61 10.60 0.02
N ALA A 11 -9.78 10.36 -0.57
CA ALA A 11 -11.04 10.18 0.13
C ALA A 11 -11.61 8.78 -0.13
N GLY A 12 -11.99 8.08 0.94
CA GLY A 12 -12.52 6.72 0.84
C GLY A 12 -13.70 6.49 1.76
N HIS A 13 -14.74 5.91 1.19
CA HIS A 13 -15.98 5.61 1.88
C HIS A 13 -16.36 4.15 1.69
N PHE A 14 -16.87 3.52 2.75
CA PHE A 14 -17.34 2.15 2.70
C PHE A 14 -18.62 1.98 3.52
N GLU A 15 -19.75 1.85 2.82
CA GLU A 15 -21.09 1.76 3.39
C GLU A 15 -21.96 0.70 2.67
N PRO A 16 -21.64 -0.60 2.77
CA PRO A 16 -22.55 -1.63 2.27
C PRO A 16 -23.65 -1.92 3.29
N LEU A 17 -24.84 -1.37 3.10
CA LEU A 17 -26.09 -1.61 3.87
C LEU A 17 -26.03 -1.31 5.38
N ARG A 18 -25.23 -2.00 6.17
CA ARG A 18 -25.19 -1.91 7.66
C ARG A 18 -23.80 -1.60 8.18
N HIS A 19 -22.95 -1.13 7.32
CA HIS A 19 -21.57 -0.79 7.61
C HIS A 19 -21.33 0.67 7.26
N TYR A 20 -20.44 1.32 7.95
CA TYR A 20 -20.10 2.71 7.67
C TYR A 20 -18.67 3.01 8.10
N ALA A 21 -17.86 3.49 7.21
CA ALA A 21 -16.57 4.09 7.52
C ALA A 21 -16.18 5.12 6.46
N GLU A 22 -15.67 6.25 6.90
CA GLU A 22 -15.16 7.31 6.05
C GLU A 22 -13.77 7.73 6.48
N VAL A 23 -12.86 7.90 5.53
CA VAL A 23 -11.45 8.19 5.76
C VAL A 23 -10.94 9.20 4.75
N HIS A 24 -10.29 10.25 5.24
CA HIS A 24 -9.58 11.24 4.45
C HIS A 24 -8.09 11.22 4.77
N LEU A 25 -7.27 11.07 3.75
CA LEU A 25 -5.82 10.96 3.84
C LEU A 25 -5.15 12.11 3.08
N LEU A 26 -4.32 12.88 3.75
CA LEU A 26 -3.37 13.75 3.06
C LEU A 26 -2.14 12.93 2.71
N MET A 27 -1.81 12.88 1.44
CA MET A 27 -0.61 12.21 0.93
C MET A 27 0.36 13.25 0.39
N GLU A 28 1.57 13.25 0.91
CA GLU A 28 2.64 14.20 0.59
C GLU A 28 3.86 13.43 0.07
N PRO A 29 4.61 13.98 -0.92
CA PRO A 29 5.86 13.37 -1.34
C PRO A 29 6.88 13.39 -0.19
N GLY A 30 7.60 12.29 -0.01
CA GLY A 30 8.68 12.14 0.96
C GLY A 30 10.06 12.23 0.30
N GLU A 31 11.10 12.34 1.12
CA GLU A 31 12.48 12.26 0.64
C GLU A 31 12.78 10.89 0.02
N ARG A 32 13.67 10.87 -0.98
CA ARG A 32 14.07 9.62 -1.64
C ARG A 32 14.72 8.67 -0.65
N GLY A 33 14.18 7.45 -0.59
CA GLY A 33 14.62 6.41 0.34
C GLY A 33 14.01 6.49 1.74
N SER A 34 13.11 7.45 2.01
CA SER A 34 12.41 7.56 3.30
C SER A 34 11.36 6.47 3.52
N GLY A 35 10.91 5.82 2.43
CA GLY A 35 9.84 4.82 2.50
C GLY A 35 8.48 5.45 2.76
N LEU A 36 7.57 4.70 3.37
CA LEU A 36 6.26 5.19 3.76
C LEU A 36 6.28 5.65 5.23
N GLN A 37 5.71 6.82 5.47
CA GLN A 37 5.53 7.38 6.81
C GLN A 37 4.03 7.60 7.03
N PHE A 38 3.54 7.23 8.22
CA PHE A 38 2.13 7.34 8.57
C PHE A 38 1.94 8.19 9.81
N GLU A 39 0.97 9.10 9.77
CA GLU A 39 0.63 10.02 10.85
C GLU A 39 -0.89 10.14 10.97
N ALA A 40 -1.40 10.47 12.16
CA ALA A 40 -2.78 10.88 12.37
C ALA A 40 -2.81 12.29 12.98
N ARG A 41 -3.56 13.19 12.32
CA ARG A 41 -3.83 14.58 12.77
C ARG A 41 -5.32 14.86 12.93
N CYS A 42 -6.16 13.83 12.73
CA CYS A 42 -7.59 13.91 12.93
C CYS A 42 -7.93 14.24 14.38
N SER A 43 -8.95 15.08 14.62
CA SER A 43 -9.46 15.36 15.95
C SER A 43 -10.08 14.10 16.58
N GLU A 44 -9.89 13.93 17.91
CA GLU A 44 -10.56 12.85 18.65
C GLU A 44 -12.08 13.07 18.76
N ASP A 45 -12.55 14.29 18.58
CA ASP A 45 -13.99 14.63 18.54
C ASP A 45 -14.65 14.15 17.24
N ASP A 46 -13.90 14.15 16.13
CA ASP A 46 -14.38 13.70 14.83
C ASP A 46 -14.25 12.18 14.66
N LEU A 47 -13.12 11.62 15.11
CA LEU A 47 -12.85 10.19 15.04
C LEU A 47 -12.10 9.71 16.27
N ASP A 48 -12.71 8.79 17.03
CA ASP A 48 -12.10 8.19 18.23
C ASP A 48 -10.70 7.65 17.95
N ARG A 49 -9.81 7.82 18.91
CA ARG A 49 -8.39 7.45 18.82
C ARG A 49 -8.14 5.97 18.49
N ASN A 50 -9.06 5.08 18.87
CA ASN A 50 -8.93 3.66 18.54
C ASN A 50 -9.13 3.43 17.03
N TRP A 51 -10.09 4.14 16.44
CA TRP A 51 -10.30 4.11 14.99
C TRP A 51 -9.13 4.73 14.23
N GLN A 52 -8.59 5.85 14.71
CA GLN A 52 -7.39 6.46 14.11
C GLN A 52 -6.22 5.47 14.09
N ARG A 53 -5.96 4.78 15.21
CA ARG A 53 -4.91 3.76 15.30
C ARG A 53 -5.16 2.58 14.37
N LEU A 54 -6.42 2.20 14.20
CA LEU A 54 -6.80 1.12 13.30
C LEU A 54 -6.55 1.49 11.84
N VAL A 55 -6.87 2.73 11.43
CA VAL A 55 -6.53 3.26 10.09
C VAL A 55 -5.03 3.18 9.84
N LEU A 56 -4.20 3.64 10.78
CA LEU A 56 -2.74 3.54 10.67
C LEU A 56 -2.27 2.08 10.56
N THR A 57 -2.88 1.17 11.32
CA THR A 57 -2.58 -0.27 11.22
C THR A 57 -2.92 -0.81 9.83
N HIS A 58 -4.04 -0.38 9.23
CA HIS A 58 -4.43 -0.81 7.89
C HIS A 58 -3.52 -0.25 6.80
N LEU A 59 -2.94 0.94 7.00
CA LEU A 59 -1.90 1.48 6.12
C LEU A 59 -0.58 0.68 6.23
N GLU A 60 -0.27 0.11 7.40
CA GLU A 60 0.95 -0.66 7.63
C GLU A 60 0.84 -2.13 7.24
N GLU A 61 -0.36 -2.73 7.24
CA GLU A 61 -0.54 -4.19 7.19
C GLU A 61 -0.24 -4.82 5.84
N LYS A 62 -0.23 -4.04 4.75
CA LYS A 62 0.05 -4.56 3.40
C LYS A 62 0.96 -3.66 2.58
N VAL A 63 1.54 -4.22 1.52
CA VAL A 63 2.23 -3.46 0.49
C VAL A 63 1.21 -2.84 -0.45
N HIS A 64 1.10 -1.51 -0.43
CA HIS A 64 0.19 -0.78 -1.30
C HIS A 64 0.76 -0.65 -2.71
N ARG A 65 -0.11 -0.80 -3.70
CA ARG A 65 0.24 -0.73 -5.13
C ARG A 65 -0.08 0.64 -5.69
N GLY A 66 0.81 1.14 -6.55
CA GLY A 66 0.59 2.35 -7.33
C GLY A 66 -0.37 2.15 -8.50
N VAL A 67 -0.60 3.21 -9.26
CA VAL A 67 -1.59 3.26 -10.34
C VAL A 67 -0.99 3.27 -11.75
N LEU A 68 0.34 3.41 -11.86
CA LEU A 68 1.02 3.42 -13.16
C LEU A 68 1.31 2.01 -13.69
N THR A 69 1.87 1.16 -12.83
CA THR A 69 2.32 -0.19 -13.18
C THR A 69 1.87 -1.25 -12.17
N GLY A 70 1.18 -0.84 -11.10
CA GLY A 70 0.86 -1.69 -9.97
C GLY A 70 2.08 -2.02 -9.10
N ALA A 71 3.20 -1.31 -9.26
CA ALA A 71 4.37 -1.47 -8.42
C ALA A 71 4.12 -0.91 -7.02
N ALA A 72 4.92 -1.36 -6.03
CA ALA A 72 4.77 -0.87 -4.67
C ALA A 72 5.06 0.63 -4.56
N ILE A 73 4.22 1.36 -3.83
CA ILE A 73 4.46 2.78 -3.51
C ILE A 73 5.58 2.94 -2.48
N THR A 74 6.24 4.09 -2.48
CA THR A 74 7.35 4.43 -1.56
C THR A 74 7.55 5.94 -1.49
N ASP A 75 8.34 6.39 -0.51
CA ASP A 75 8.78 7.77 -0.37
C ASP A 75 7.61 8.76 -0.31
N MET A 76 6.66 8.46 0.57
CA MET A 76 5.46 9.26 0.79
C MET A 76 5.15 9.35 2.28
N LYS A 77 4.62 10.49 2.69
CA LYS A 77 3.99 10.68 3.99
C LYS A 77 2.48 10.65 3.81
N ILE A 78 1.80 9.81 4.57
CA ILE A 78 0.35 9.63 4.52
C ILE A 78 -0.21 9.97 5.90
N THR A 79 -1.02 11.02 5.95
CA THR A 79 -1.57 11.58 7.19
C THR A 79 -3.09 11.41 7.20
N LEU A 80 -3.64 10.74 8.22
CA LEU A 80 -5.07 10.73 8.46
C LEU A 80 -5.49 12.12 8.95
N VAL A 81 -6.34 12.81 8.19
CA VAL A 81 -6.76 14.19 8.48
C VAL A 81 -8.19 14.30 8.95
N ALA A 82 -9.08 13.48 8.41
CA ALA A 82 -10.48 13.39 8.83
C ALA A 82 -10.99 11.96 8.67
N GLY A 83 -12.08 11.66 9.34
CA GLY A 83 -12.75 10.38 9.22
C GLY A 83 -13.98 10.34 10.09
N ARG A 84 -14.88 9.41 9.80
CA ARG A 84 -16.13 9.25 10.52
C ARG A 84 -16.46 7.79 10.74
N ALA A 85 -16.95 7.50 11.94
CA ALA A 85 -17.49 6.22 12.34
C ALA A 85 -18.97 6.37 12.73
N HIS A 86 -19.74 5.32 12.53
CA HIS A 86 -21.11 5.25 13.01
C HIS A 86 -21.17 4.35 14.26
N ASN A 87 -21.75 4.84 15.35
CA ASN A 87 -21.73 4.19 16.66
C ASN A 87 -22.28 2.75 16.71
N LYS A 88 -23.20 2.40 15.80
CA LYS A 88 -23.86 1.10 15.76
C LYS A 88 -23.46 0.21 14.59
N HIS A 89 -22.83 0.78 13.55
CA HIS A 89 -22.67 0.13 12.27
C HIS A 89 -21.23 0.07 11.79
N THR A 90 -20.28 0.66 12.50
CA THR A 90 -18.87 0.61 12.14
C THR A 90 -18.19 -0.58 12.79
N GLU A 91 -17.56 -1.40 11.96
CA GLU A 91 -16.68 -2.49 12.37
C GLU A 91 -15.25 -2.23 11.87
N GLY A 92 -14.27 -2.92 12.47
CA GLY A 92 -12.86 -2.72 12.09
C GLY A 92 -12.58 -2.99 10.61
N GLY A 93 -13.30 -3.93 10.01
CA GLY A 93 -13.19 -4.26 8.59
C GLY A 93 -13.65 -3.13 7.66
N ASP A 94 -14.55 -2.28 8.12
CA ASP A 94 -15.06 -1.15 7.33
C ASP A 94 -13.98 -0.09 7.14
N PHE A 95 -13.26 0.23 8.23
CA PHE A 95 -12.10 1.12 8.15
C PHE A 95 -10.99 0.58 7.29
N ARG A 96 -10.78 -0.74 7.24
CA ARG A 96 -9.84 -1.35 6.29
C ARG A 96 -10.22 -1.02 4.85
N GLN A 97 -11.49 -1.22 4.52
CA GLN A 97 -12.00 -0.96 3.17
C GLN A 97 -11.96 0.53 2.82
N ALA A 98 -12.40 1.40 3.73
CA ALA A 98 -12.37 2.85 3.52
C ALA A 98 -10.92 3.36 3.38
N THR A 99 -9.99 2.91 4.22
CA THR A 99 -8.57 3.29 4.16
C THR A 99 -7.92 2.92 2.83
N TYR A 100 -8.15 1.68 2.34
CA TYR A 100 -7.58 1.24 1.07
C TYR A 100 -8.16 2.03 -0.11
N ARG A 101 -9.44 2.35 -0.07
CA ARG A 101 -10.09 3.17 -1.09
C ARG A 101 -9.62 4.62 -1.05
N ALA A 102 -9.45 5.20 0.14
CA ALA A 102 -8.92 6.55 0.30
C ALA A 102 -7.52 6.67 -0.32
N LEU A 103 -6.63 5.75 0.04
CA LEU A 103 -5.28 5.72 -0.52
C LEU A 103 -5.31 5.56 -2.04
N ARG A 104 -6.13 4.63 -2.54
CA ARG A 104 -6.20 4.32 -3.97
C ARG A 104 -6.80 5.47 -4.77
N GLN A 105 -7.85 6.09 -4.26
CA GLN A 105 -8.50 7.25 -4.84
C GLN A 105 -7.52 8.43 -4.97
N GLY A 106 -6.79 8.74 -3.89
CA GLY A 106 -5.80 9.81 -3.94
C GLY A 106 -4.64 9.52 -4.90
N LEU A 107 -4.18 8.26 -5.04
CA LEU A 107 -3.19 7.90 -6.06
C LEU A 107 -3.72 8.07 -7.48
N MET A 108 -5.02 7.88 -7.72
CA MET A 108 -5.64 8.13 -9.03
C MET A 108 -5.66 9.61 -9.40
N GLU A 109 -5.80 10.50 -8.42
CA GLU A 109 -5.75 11.96 -8.63
C GLU A 109 -4.34 12.52 -8.68
N ALA A 110 -3.39 11.86 -8.00
CA ALA A 110 -2.02 12.32 -7.88
C ALA A 110 -1.25 12.29 -9.21
N ALA A 111 -0.32 13.23 -9.36
CA ALA A 111 0.74 13.11 -10.36
C ALA A 111 1.74 12.05 -9.90
N CYS A 112 1.58 10.81 -10.35
CA CYS A 112 2.42 9.70 -9.95
C CYS A 112 3.71 9.62 -10.76
N ILE A 113 4.80 9.23 -10.11
CA ILE A 113 6.14 9.06 -10.70
C ILE A 113 6.55 7.60 -10.59
N LEU A 114 6.97 7.02 -11.71
CA LEU A 114 7.60 5.69 -11.72
C LEU A 114 9.06 5.81 -11.32
N LEU A 115 9.49 4.96 -10.39
CA LEU A 115 10.86 4.90 -9.89
C LEU A 115 11.52 3.59 -10.31
N GLU A 116 12.80 3.69 -10.70
CA GLU A 116 13.66 2.55 -10.98
C GLU A 116 14.88 2.50 -10.04
N PRO A 117 15.49 1.32 -9.83
CA PRO A 117 16.71 1.22 -9.04
C PRO A 117 17.91 1.79 -9.81
N TRP A 118 18.77 2.50 -9.10
CA TRP A 118 20.01 3.08 -9.62
C TRP A 118 21.23 2.53 -8.90
N TYR A 119 22.34 2.37 -9.64
CA TYR A 119 23.65 2.11 -9.09
C TYR A 119 24.45 3.39 -8.92
N THR A 120 25.21 3.47 -7.85
CA THR A 120 26.45 4.21 -7.80
C THR A 120 27.55 3.25 -8.23
N PHE A 121 28.41 3.64 -9.18
CA PHE A 121 29.45 2.78 -9.69
C PHE A 121 30.83 3.43 -9.57
N ARG A 122 31.86 2.59 -9.52
CA ARG A 122 33.27 2.91 -9.67
C ARG A 122 33.81 2.07 -10.82
N LEU A 123 34.33 2.75 -11.86
CA LEU A 123 34.81 2.14 -13.08
C LEU A 123 36.31 2.50 -13.24
N GLU A 124 37.18 1.51 -13.22
CA GLU A 124 38.59 1.64 -13.45
C GLU A 124 38.90 1.19 -14.88
N VAL A 125 39.53 2.06 -15.68
CA VAL A 125 39.87 1.78 -17.09
C VAL A 125 41.24 2.38 -17.48
N PRO A 126 41.94 1.81 -18.45
CA PRO A 126 43.12 2.45 -19.03
C PRO A 126 42.78 3.83 -19.54
N GLU A 127 43.71 4.79 -19.42
CA GLU A 127 43.53 6.18 -19.84
C GLU A 127 43.06 6.31 -21.29
N ALA A 128 43.57 5.47 -22.20
CA ALA A 128 43.15 5.41 -23.60
C ALA A 128 41.67 5.04 -23.78
N SER A 129 41.03 4.49 -22.79
CA SER A 129 39.64 4.01 -22.84
C SER A 129 38.62 4.96 -22.17
N ILE A 130 39.08 6.08 -21.60
CA ILE A 130 38.21 7.01 -20.84
C ILE A 130 37.06 7.53 -21.72
N GLY A 131 37.35 8.03 -22.90
CA GLY A 131 36.35 8.61 -23.81
C GLY A 131 35.26 7.60 -24.20
N ARG A 132 35.66 6.34 -24.43
CA ARG A 132 34.71 5.27 -24.69
C ARG A 132 33.86 4.97 -23.48
N ALA A 133 34.47 4.85 -22.31
CA ALA A 133 33.75 4.56 -21.08
C ALA A 133 32.72 5.64 -20.75
N MET A 134 33.07 6.93 -20.88
CA MET A 134 32.14 8.05 -20.69
C MET A 134 30.97 7.99 -21.68
N THR A 135 31.25 7.80 -22.97
CA THR A 135 30.18 7.67 -23.98
C THR A 135 29.27 6.46 -23.75
N ASP A 136 29.84 5.35 -23.28
CA ASP A 136 29.06 4.15 -22.99
C ASP A 136 28.14 4.36 -21.76
N ILE A 137 28.59 5.09 -20.75
CA ILE A 137 27.77 5.46 -19.59
C ILE A 137 26.66 6.42 -19.98
N GLU A 138 26.95 7.45 -20.79
CA GLU A 138 25.91 8.38 -21.30
C GLU A 138 24.83 7.65 -22.11
N LYS A 139 25.20 6.73 -23.00
CA LYS A 139 24.25 5.88 -23.73
C LYS A 139 23.40 5.00 -22.83
N ARG A 140 23.85 4.71 -21.63
CA ARG A 140 23.15 3.95 -20.61
C ARG A 140 22.34 4.83 -19.66
N CYS A 141 22.13 6.10 -20.06
CA CYS A 141 21.40 7.11 -19.23
C CYS A 141 22.06 7.35 -17.87
N GLY A 142 23.37 7.11 -17.78
CA GLY A 142 24.14 7.36 -16.57
C GLY A 142 24.93 8.67 -16.66
N THR A 143 25.44 9.09 -15.51
CA THR A 143 26.36 10.22 -15.38
C THR A 143 27.67 9.76 -14.75
N CYS A 144 28.80 10.29 -15.16
CA CYS A 144 30.07 9.98 -14.53
C CYS A 144 31.02 11.18 -14.53
N VAL A 145 31.94 11.16 -13.55
CA VAL A 145 33.05 12.10 -13.42
C VAL A 145 34.34 11.30 -13.26
N ILE A 146 35.45 11.88 -13.72
CA ILE A 146 36.79 11.33 -13.51
C ILE A 146 37.23 11.75 -12.11
N GLU A 147 37.41 10.79 -11.23
CA GLU A 147 37.85 11.01 -9.83
C GLU A 147 39.37 11.08 -9.74
N GLU A 148 40.05 10.12 -10.34
CA GLU A 148 41.49 10.01 -10.31
C GLU A 148 42.06 9.56 -11.67
N ASN A 149 43.24 10.05 -12.00
CA ASN A 149 44.04 9.53 -13.11
C ASN A 149 45.49 9.33 -12.62
N ARG A 150 45.84 8.09 -12.39
CA ARG A 150 47.16 7.72 -11.85
C ARG A 150 47.75 6.54 -12.64
N GLN A 151 49.03 6.66 -12.99
CA GLN A 151 49.81 5.59 -13.59
C GLN A 151 49.22 4.92 -14.84
N GLY A 152 48.51 5.71 -15.69
CA GLY A 152 47.89 5.20 -16.90
C GLY A 152 46.54 4.51 -16.74
N GLN A 153 46.00 4.56 -15.50
CA GLN A 153 44.65 4.11 -15.15
C GLN A 153 43.81 5.28 -14.67
N ALA A 154 42.58 5.38 -15.18
CA ALA A 154 41.61 6.34 -14.74
C ALA A 154 40.49 5.68 -13.97
N VAL A 155 40.02 6.39 -12.94
CA VAL A 155 38.88 6.00 -12.12
C VAL A 155 37.74 6.94 -12.41
N LEU A 156 36.64 6.40 -12.91
CA LEU A 156 35.40 7.11 -13.13
C LEU A 156 34.41 6.68 -12.05
N THR A 157 33.77 7.65 -11.42
CA THR A 157 32.65 7.42 -10.49
C THR A 157 31.40 8.06 -11.04
N GLY A 158 30.26 7.45 -10.77
CA GLY A 158 29.02 7.96 -11.29
C GLY A 158 27.80 7.16 -10.88
N GLN A 159 26.72 7.42 -11.57
CA GLN A 159 25.42 6.82 -11.31
C GLN A 159 24.77 6.41 -12.62
N ALA A 160 24.06 5.29 -12.61
CA ALA A 160 23.31 4.82 -13.78
C ALA A 160 22.16 3.89 -13.38
N PRO A 161 21.10 3.80 -14.21
CA PRO A 161 20.02 2.87 -13.99
C PRO A 161 20.52 1.41 -13.98
N VAL A 162 20.01 0.61 -13.03
CA VAL A 162 20.40 -0.81 -12.94
C VAL A 162 20.09 -1.57 -14.23
N ALA A 163 18.95 -1.27 -14.84
CA ALA A 163 18.50 -1.93 -16.07
C ALA A 163 19.48 -1.75 -17.22
N SER A 164 20.02 -0.54 -17.41
CA SER A 164 20.95 -0.19 -18.48
C SER A 164 22.38 -0.69 -18.24
N MET A 165 22.75 -0.97 -17.00
CA MET A 165 24.09 -1.48 -16.62
C MET A 165 24.25 -2.99 -16.79
N ARG A 166 23.17 -3.70 -17.13
CA ARG A 166 23.20 -5.14 -17.34
C ARG A 166 24.19 -5.52 -18.45
N GLY A 167 25.13 -6.41 -18.14
CA GLY A 167 26.15 -6.87 -19.10
C GLY A 167 27.33 -5.90 -19.32
N TYR A 168 27.28 -4.66 -18.81
CA TYR A 168 28.31 -3.67 -19.07
C TYR A 168 29.70 -4.09 -18.56
N GLN A 169 29.79 -4.81 -17.47
CA GLN A 169 31.07 -5.35 -16.98
C GLN A 169 31.78 -6.22 -18.04
N SER A 170 31.04 -7.06 -18.75
CA SER A 170 31.61 -7.89 -19.81
C SER A 170 32.13 -7.06 -21.00
N GLU A 171 31.42 -5.99 -21.35
CA GLU A 171 31.86 -5.04 -22.37
C GLU A 171 33.12 -4.31 -21.94
N VAL A 172 33.18 -3.82 -20.68
CA VAL A 172 34.37 -3.19 -20.10
C VAL A 172 35.57 -4.12 -20.20
N MET A 173 35.42 -5.37 -19.75
CA MET A 173 36.47 -6.37 -19.84
C MET A 173 36.96 -6.60 -21.29
N SER A 174 36.02 -6.62 -22.24
CA SER A 174 36.33 -6.83 -23.67
C SER A 174 37.18 -5.70 -24.26
N TYR A 175 36.71 -4.44 -24.15
CA TYR A 175 37.45 -3.33 -24.83
C TYR A 175 38.71 -2.89 -24.08
N THR A 176 38.80 -3.18 -22.78
CA THR A 176 40.01 -2.92 -21.99
C THR A 176 41.00 -4.10 -21.98
N ARG A 177 40.71 -5.18 -22.72
CA ARG A 177 41.51 -6.41 -22.76
C ARG A 177 41.77 -6.99 -21.36
N GLY A 178 40.72 -6.97 -20.51
CA GLY A 178 40.77 -7.51 -19.15
C GLY A 178 41.36 -6.57 -18.09
N GLN A 179 41.76 -5.34 -18.47
CA GLN A 179 42.33 -4.38 -17.52
C GLN A 179 41.27 -3.51 -16.79
N GLY A 180 40.03 -3.46 -17.32
CA GLY A 180 38.96 -2.69 -16.73
C GLY A 180 38.30 -3.40 -15.56
N ARG A 181 37.84 -2.64 -14.57
CA ARG A 181 37.12 -3.15 -13.41
C ARG A 181 35.93 -2.28 -13.12
N LEU A 182 34.76 -2.88 -13.00
CA LEU A 182 33.50 -2.20 -12.64
C LEU A 182 33.02 -2.72 -11.29
N ALA A 183 32.77 -1.81 -10.34
CA ALA A 183 32.12 -2.09 -9.07
C ALA A 183 30.83 -1.26 -8.98
N CYS A 184 29.69 -1.89 -8.66
CA CYS A 184 28.40 -1.25 -8.54
C CYS A 184 27.82 -1.48 -7.15
N THR A 185 27.27 -0.42 -6.57
CA THR A 185 26.55 -0.46 -5.30
C THR A 185 25.15 0.14 -5.52
N LEU A 186 24.11 -0.47 -4.97
CA LEU A 186 22.75 0.05 -5.10
C LEU A 186 22.67 1.40 -4.37
N LYS A 187 22.37 2.48 -5.11
CA LYS A 187 22.13 3.83 -4.58
C LYS A 187 20.75 3.93 -3.92
N GLY A 188 19.73 3.42 -4.59
CA GLY A 188 18.33 3.55 -4.20
C GLY A 188 17.43 3.58 -5.43
N TYR A 189 16.30 4.28 -5.30
CA TYR A 189 15.32 4.43 -6.37
C TYR A 189 15.26 5.90 -6.80
N GLU A 190 15.36 6.13 -8.11
CA GLU A 190 15.27 7.45 -8.74
C GLU A 190 14.21 7.42 -9.84
N PRO A 191 13.78 8.59 -10.37
CA PRO A 191 12.82 8.62 -11.48
C PRO A 191 13.28 7.75 -12.65
N CYS A 192 12.33 6.99 -13.21
CA CYS A 192 12.59 6.07 -14.29
C CYS A 192 12.85 6.83 -15.58
N HIS A 193 14.00 6.60 -16.24
CA HIS A 193 14.43 7.30 -17.46
C HIS A 193 13.53 7.03 -18.67
N ASN A 194 12.86 5.89 -18.73
CA ASN A 194 11.95 5.49 -19.81
C ASN A 194 10.55 5.11 -19.27
N SER A 195 10.04 5.87 -18.32
CA SER A 195 8.80 5.60 -17.60
C SER A 195 7.61 5.34 -18.53
N ARG A 196 7.44 6.15 -19.59
CA ARG A 196 6.34 6.02 -20.54
C ARG A 196 6.33 4.65 -21.23
N GLU A 197 7.49 4.21 -21.73
CA GLU A 197 7.63 2.91 -22.37
C GLU A 197 7.30 1.76 -21.44
N ILE A 198 7.78 1.82 -20.19
CA ILE A 198 7.51 0.78 -19.20
C ILE A 198 6.03 0.74 -18.81
N ILE A 199 5.38 1.89 -18.64
CA ILE A 199 3.95 1.98 -18.34
C ILE A 199 3.13 1.36 -19.47
N GLU A 200 3.43 1.71 -20.72
CA GLU A 200 2.77 1.17 -21.91
C GLU A 200 2.97 -0.35 -22.04
N GLN A 201 4.20 -0.83 -21.84
CA GLN A 201 4.51 -2.27 -21.88
C GLN A 201 3.83 -3.05 -20.77
N THR A 202 3.72 -2.47 -19.56
CA THR A 202 3.07 -3.13 -18.43
C THR A 202 1.57 -3.23 -18.64
N GLY A 203 0.96 -2.20 -19.26
CA GLY A 203 -0.47 -2.17 -19.55
C GLY A 203 -1.37 -2.35 -18.33
N TYR A 204 -0.90 -1.91 -17.15
CA TYR A 204 -1.67 -2.02 -15.92
C TYR A 204 -2.86 -1.06 -15.93
N ASP A 205 -4.04 -1.59 -15.66
CA ASP A 205 -5.27 -0.82 -15.55
C ASP A 205 -5.74 -0.81 -14.08
N PRO A 206 -5.59 0.33 -13.37
CA PRO A 206 -5.95 0.42 -11.97
C PRO A 206 -7.44 0.31 -11.69
N GLU A 207 -8.31 0.60 -12.66
CA GLU A 207 -9.77 0.50 -12.51
C GLU A 207 -10.26 -0.94 -12.62
N ARG A 208 -9.50 -1.80 -13.30
CA ARG A 208 -9.80 -3.24 -13.42
C ARG A 208 -9.19 -4.09 -12.30
N ASP A 209 -8.38 -3.49 -11.44
CA ASP A 209 -7.78 -4.20 -10.30
C ASP A 209 -8.81 -4.38 -9.17
N THR A 210 -9.47 -5.52 -9.16
CA THR A 210 -10.50 -5.86 -8.16
C THR A 210 -9.95 -6.07 -6.75
N GLU A 211 -8.65 -6.37 -6.62
CA GLU A 211 -7.99 -6.50 -5.31
C GLU A 211 -7.69 -5.14 -4.67
N ASN A 212 -7.54 -4.10 -5.51
CA ASN A 212 -7.26 -2.73 -5.09
C ASN A 212 -8.25 -1.75 -5.74
N PRO A 213 -9.53 -1.78 -5.36
CA PRO A 213 -10.56 -0.98 -5.99
C PRO A 213 -10.31 0.52 -5.80
N THR A 214 -10.55 1.30 -6.85
CA THR A 214 -10.37 2.75 -6.88
C THR A 214 -11.61 3.52 -6.40
N GLY A 215 -12.79 2.96 -6.63
CA GLY A 215 -14.06 3.58 -6.24
C GLY A 215 -14.46 3.29 -4.80
N SER A 216 -15.40 4.07 -4.28
CA SER A 216 -15.97 3.94 -2.93
C SER A 216 -17.39 3.38 -2.97
N VAL A 217 -17.83 2.80 -1.84
CA VAL A 217 -19.15 2.19 -1.71
C VAL A 217 -20.01 3.09 -0.82
N PHE A 218 -21.15 3.52 -1.35
CA PHE A 218 -22.16 4.32 -0.65
C PHE A 218 -23.47 3.55 -0.58
N CYS A 219 -24.38 3.98 0.29
CA CYS A 219 -25.70 3.39 0.45
C CYS A 219 -26.79 4.43 0.21
N ALA A 220 -27.71 4.14 -0.70
CA ALA A 220 -28.92 4.93 -0.90
C ALA A 220 -30.13 4.01 -0.99
N HIS A 221 -31.23 4.39 -0.35
CA HIS A 221 -32.50 3.64 -0.34
C HIS A 221 -32.37 2.15 0.06
N GLY A 222 -31.37 1.83 0.92
CA GLY A 222 -31.14 0.48 1.37
C GLY A 222 -30.37 -0.41 0.37
N ALA A 223 -29.75 0.16 -0.65
CA ALA A 223 -28.90 -0.54 -1.60
C ALA A 223 -27.50 0.11 -1.68
N GLY A 224 -26.45 -0.70 -1.60
CA GLY A 224 -25.09 -0.24 -1.82
C GLY A 224 -24.83 0.01 -3.31
N PHE A 225 -24.13 1.09 -3.64
CA PHE A 225 -23.69 1.40 -5.00
C PHE A 225 -22.23 1.87 -4.98
N VAL A 226 -21.55 1.73 -6.10
CA VAL A 226 -20.14 2.11 -6.23
C VAL A 226 -20.04 3.45 -6.95
N VAL A 227 -19.32 4.39 -6.35
CA VAL A 227 -18.96 5.68 -6.96
C VAL A 227 -17.52 5.59 -7.43
N SER A 228 -17.27 6.01 -8.69
CA SER A 228 -15.93 6.00 -9.27
C SER A 228 -15.02 7.04 -8.59
N TRP A 229 -13.71 6.81 -8.64
CA TRP A 229 -12.70 7.58 -7.91
C TRP A 229 -12.74 9.09 -8.20
N ASP A 230 -13.09 9.49 -9.42
CA ASP A 230 -13.19 10.89 -9.87
C ASP A 230 -14.36 11.67 -9.26
N ARG A 231 -15.37 10.95 -8.75
CA ARG A 231 -16.58 11.53 -8.17
C ARG A 231 -16.74 11.28 -6.67
N VAL A 232 -15.87 10.48 -6.05
CA VAL A 232 -15.99 10.10 -4.63
C VAL A 232 -16.12 11.32 -3.73
N LYS A 233 -15.34 12.37 -3.97
CA LYS A 233 -15.34 13.60 -3.15
C LYS A 233 -16.66 14.34 -3.14
N GLU A 234 -17.47 14.22 -4.21
CA GLU A 234 -18.81 14.82 -4.29
C GLU A 234 -19.83 14.15 -3.36
N TYR A 235 -19.56 12.89 -2.96
CA TYR A 235 -20.45 12.07 -2.14
C TYR A 235 -19.99 11.92 -0.68
N MET A 236 -18.85 12.50 -0.30
CA MET A 236 -18.34 12.40 1.06
C MET A 236 -19.22 13.16 2.04
N HIS A 237 -19.34 12.63 3.26
CA HIS A 237 -20.17 13.20 4.32
C HIS A 237 -19.39 14.12 5.27
N VAL A 238 -18.06 14.05 5.24
CA VAL A 238 -17.15 14.88 6.05
C VAL A 238 -16.31 15.75 5.13
N ASP A 239 -16.20 17.02 5.47
CA ASP A 239 -15.23 17.92 4.85
C ASP A 239 -13.94 17.85 5.65
N SER A 240 -12.84 17.53 5.01
CA SER A 240 -11.51 17.49 5.64
C SER A 240 -10.97 18.88 5.99
N GLY A 241 -11.54 19.93 5.40
CA GLY A 241 -11.06 21.30 5.52
C GLY A 241 -9.67 21.54 4.93
N LEU A 242 -9.15 20.58 4.14
CA LEU A 242 -7.84 20.72 3.49
C LEU A 242 -7.94 21.66 2.29
N VAL A 243 -7.09 22.66 2.29
CA VAL A 243 -6.81 23.48 1.11
C VAL A 243 -5.43 23.05 0.59
N ILE A 244 -5.41 22.27 -0.48
CA ILE A 244 -4.17 21.90 -1.15
C ILE A 244 -3.94 22.96 -2.23
N GLU A 245 -2.94 23.81 -2.02
CA GLU A 245 -2.49 24.73 -3.05
C GLU A 245 -1.88 23.88 -4.18
N SER A 246 -2.56 23.87 -5.32
CA SER A 246 -1.94 23.39 -6.55
C SER A 246 -0.76 24.30 -6.85
N PRO A 247 0.43 23.80 -7.14
CA PRO A 247 1.51 24.65 -7.60
C PRO A 247 1.08 25.26 -8.93
N ASP A 248 0.47 26.47 -8.85
CA ASP A 248 0.10 27.23 -10.02
C ASP A 248 1.38 27.68 -10.75
N GLY A 249 1.54 27.18 -11.96
CA GLY A 249 2.14 27.93 -13.06
C GLY A 249 3.62 28.22 -12.97
N GLU A 250 4.49 27.24 -12.80
CA GLU A 250 5.77 27.31 -13.49
C GLU A 250 5.62 26.54 -14.80
N GLU A 251 5.56 27.28 -15.91
CA GLU A 251 5.75 26.77 -17.26
C GLU A 251 7.06 25.98 -17.27
N MET A 252 6.95 24.67 -17.29
CA MET A 252 8.12 23.79 -17.38
C MET A 252 8.75 24.01 -18.75
N ASP A 253 9.99 24.52 -18.74
CA ASP A 253 10.88 24.56 -19.89
C ASP A 253 10.94 23.20 -20.59
N GLU A 254 11.05 23.25 -21.93
CA GLU A 254 11.07 22.15 -22.88
C GLU A 254 12.25 21.15 -22.70
N LYS A 255 12.45 20.62 -21.49
CA LYS A 255 13.29 19.43 -21.26
C LYS A 255 12.55 18.48 -20.35
N GLY A 256 11.71 17.69 -21.03
CA GLY A 256 10.77 16.76 -20.48
C GLY A 256 11.33 15.75 -19.51
N ASP A 257 10.87 15.84 -18.27
CA ASP A 257 10.75 14.72 -17.36
C ASP A 257 9.36 14.80 -16.68
N LEU A 258 8.54 14.15 -17.09
CA LEU A 258 7.44 13.21 -17.14
C LEU A 258 6.75 13.05 -15.78
N ALA A 259 5.88 14.04 -15.44
CA ALA A 259 4.69 13.76 -14.66
C ALA A 259 3.56 13.36 -15.63
N PHE A 260 3.10 12.14 -15.60
CA PHE A 260 1.98 11.68 -16.42
C PHE A 260 0.67 12.09 -15.75
N CYS A 261 0.15 13.28 -16.08
CA CYS A 261 -1.21 13.66 -15.76
C CYS A 261 -2.16 12.92 -16.72
N ARG A 262 -2.98 12.00 -16.21
CA ARG A 262 -4.16 11.54 -16.94
C ARG A 262 -5.13 12.72 -17.04
N ASN A 263 -5.13 13.41 -18.17
CA ASN A 263 -6.20 14.34 -18.52
C ASN A 263 -7.50 13.54 -18.66
N SER A 264 -8.35 13.63 -17.66
CA SER A 264 -9.75 13.24 -17.81
C SER A 264 -10.38 14.20 -18.81
N GLY A 265 -10.56 13.71 -20.03
CA GLY A 265 -11.33 14.43 -21.06
C GLY A 265 -12.74 14.71 -20.52
N LYS A 266 -13.05 15.99 -20.38
CA LYS A 266 -14.43 16.45 -20.13
C LYS A 266 -15.30 15.98 -21.29
N SER A 267 -16.07 14.93 -21.11
CA SER A 267 -17.23 14.67 -21.93
C SER A 267 -18.41 15.44 -21.35
N SER A 268 -18.76 16.52 -22.00
CA SER A 268 -20.01 17.23 -21.77
C SER A 268 -21.18 16.37 -22.26
N ALA A 269 -21.95 15.81 -21.35
CA ALA A 269 -23.28 15.30 -21.68
C ALA A 269 -24.20 15.36 -20.44
N GLY A 270 -25.24 16.17 -20.54
CA GLY A 270 -26.52 15.96 -19.89
C GLY A 270 -26.60 16.37 -18.42
N GLN A 271 -27.06 17.61 -18.17
CA GLN A 271 -27.64 18.00 -16.89
C GLN A 271 -28.92 17.18 -16.65
N GLU A 272 -28.86 16.26 -15.70
CA GLU A 272 -30.02 15.86 -14.93
C GLU A 272 -29.88 16.49 -13.55
N GLU A 273 -30.80 17.40 -13.21
CA GLU A 273 -30.91 17.99 -11.88
C GLU A 273 -31.22 16.90 -10.86
N HIS A 274 -30.20 16.40 -10.18
CA HIS A 274 -30.36 15.65 -8.94
C HIS A 274 -30.22 16.62 -7.77
N VAL A 275 -31.34 16.80 -7.07
CA VAL A 275 -31.41 17.52 -5.79
C VAL A 275 -30.43 16.91 -4.81
N GLU A 276 -29.37 17.64 -4.50
CA GLU A 276 -28.41 17.31 -3.45
C GLU A 276 -29.09 17.41 -2.09
N ALA A 277 -29.45 16.27 -1.51
CA ALA A 277 -29.83 16.20 -0.10
C ALA A 277 -28.60 15.76 0.69
N TRP A 278 -28.00 16.69 1.38
CA TRP A 278 -26.99 16.42 2.42
C TRP A 278 -27.67 15.70 3.59
N LEU A 279 -27.43 14.41 3.71
CA LEU A 279 -27.97 13.60 4.81
C LEU A 279 -27.10 13.80 6.06
N GLY A 280 -27.65 14.45 7.07
CA GLY A 280 -27.05 14.51 8.40
C GLY A 280 -26.93 13.13 9.06
N THR A 281 -26.08 12.98 10.08
CA THR A 281 -25.95 11.73 10.88
C THR A 281 -27.29 11.20 11.36
N ASP A 282 -28.20 12.10 11.75
CA ASP A 282 -29.53 11.75 12.26
C ASP A 282 -30.43 11.18 11.16
N GLU A 283 -30.24 11.59 9.91
CA GLU A 283 -30.97 11.05 8.77
C GLU A 283 -30.43 9.70 8.34
N ILE A 284 -29.10 9.50 8.41
CA ILE A 284 -28.46 8.19 8.20
C ILE A 284 -28.96 7.21 9.28
N ASP A 285 -29.00 7.62 10.55
CA ASP A 285 -29.56 6.82 11.64
C ASP A 285 -31.03 6.49 11.42
N ALA A 286 -31.85 7.44 10.94
CA ALA A 286 -33.25 7.22 10.64
C ALA A 286 -33.48 6.26 9.46
N ILE A 287 -32.63 6.30 8.41
CA ILE A 287 -32.68 5.37 7.29
C ILE A 287 -32.27 3.97 7.73
N LEU A 288 -31.23 3.85 8.54
CA LEU A 288 -30.74 2.58 9.06
C LEU A 288 -31.72 1.97 10.07
N GLU A 289 -32.39 2.77 10.93
CA GLU A 289 -33.43 2.28 11.83
C GLU A 289 -34.66 1.75 11.06
N ARG A 290 -35.09 2.40 9.99
CA ARG A 290 -36.22 1.92 9.17
C ARG A 290 -35.93 0.58 8.50
N THR A 291 -34.69 0.32 8.09
CA THR A 291 -34.28 -0.98 7.51
C THR A 291 -34.13 -2.07 8.55
N PHE A 292 -33.82 -1.73 9.82
CA PHE A 292 -33.69 -2.69 10.91
C PHE A 292 -35.02 -3.26 11.41
N TYR A 293 -36.09 -2.46 11.40
CA TYR A 293 -37.38 -2.90 11.95
C TYR A 293 -38.15 -3.89 11.07
N SER A 294 -37.78 -4.04 9.81
CA SER A 294 -38.48 -5.01 8.94
C SER A 294 -38.07 -6.48 9.19
N ASN A 295 -37.00 -6.75 9.97
CA ASN A 295 -36.47 -8.10 10.18
C ASN A 295 -36.35 -8.55 11.65
N SER A 296 -36.88 -7.80 12.62
CA SER A 296 -36.81 -8.17 14.02
C SER A 296 -38.07 -8.92 14.45
N ARG A 297 -38.03 -10.24 14.33
CA ARG A 297 -38.91 -11.14 15.12
C ARG A 297 -38.22 -11.46 16.42
N ASP A 298 -38.96 -11.25 17.52
CA ASP A 298 -38.75 -11.69 18.91
C ASP A 298 -37.58 -11.13 19.71
N LYS A 299 -37.93 -10.19 20.59
CA LYS A 299 -37.18 -9.89 21.81
C LYS A 299 -37.97 -10.36 23.05
N SER A 300 -37.55 -11.47 23.66
CA SER A 300 -37.84 -11.77 25.03
C SER A 300 -36.86 -11.05 25.95
N PRO A 301 -37.30 -10.51 27.12
CA PRO A 301 -36.45 -9.70 27.98
C PRO A 301 -35.47 -10.58 28.78
N ARG A 302 -34.16 -10.38 28.60
CA ARG A 302 -33.14 -10.97 29.48
C ARG A 302 -32.98 -10.12 30.73
N LYS A 303 -33.18 -10.79 31.89
CA LYS A 303 -32.96 -10.25 33.25
C LYS A 303 -31.50 -9.80 33.43
N GLY A 304 -31.32 -8.55 33.88
CA GLY A 304 -30.01 -7.98 34.17
C GLY A 304 -29.34 -8.60 35.40
N TYR A 305 -28.03 -8.80 35.30
CA TYR A 305 -27.15 -9.05 36.45
C TYR A 305 -26.51 -7.71 36.88
N PRO A 306 -26.32 -7.50 38.20
CA PRO A 306 -25.78 -6.24 38.73
C PRO A 306 -24.28 -6.11 38.43
N GLY A 307 -23.91 -4.96 37.80
CA GLY A 307 -22.55 -4.63 37.48
C GLY A 307 -21.67 -4.35 38.71
N ARG A 308 -20.54 -5.02 38.82
CA ARG A 308 -19.44 -4.63 39.71
C ARG A 308 -18.75 -3.39 39.14
N SER A 309 -18.76 -2.33 39.92
CA SER A 309 -17.98 -1.11 39.71
C SER A 309 -16.48 -1.47 39.62
N ARG A 310 -15.86 -1.15 38.51
CA ARG A 310 -14.39 -1.23 38.31
C ARG A 310 -13.83 0.16 38.53
N GLU A 311 -12.98 0.28 39.53
CA GLU A 311 -12.22 1.49 39.84
C GLU A 311 -11.39 1.92 38.61
N SER A 312 -11.52 3.20 38.29
CA SER A 312 -10.75 3.92 37.30
C SER A 312 -9.26 3.87 37.64
N ARG A 313 -8.47 3.10 36.87
CA ARG A 313 -7.02 3.27 36.86
C ARG A 313 -6.69 4.41 35.91
N ASN A 314 -5.99 5.41 36.44
CA ASN A 314 -5.50 6.59 35.77
C ASN A 314 -4.92 6.26 34.39
N ALA A 315 -5.59 6.72 33.33
CA ALA A 315 -5.07 6.74 32.00
C ALA A 315 -3.99 7.80 31.91
N VAL A 316 -2.78 7.41 31.64
CA VAL A 316 -1.68 8.33 31.29
C VAL A 316 -2.03 8.93 29.93
N THR A 317 -2.41 10.19 29.94
CA THR A 317 -2.71 10.97 28.75
C THR A 317 -1.40 11.26 28.02
N TYR A 318 -1.12 10.57 26.93
CA TYR A 318 -0.08 10.94 25.98
C TYR A 318 -0.64 11.99 25.03
N SER A 319 -0.34 13.25 25.27
CA SER A 319 -0.66 14.38 24.39
C SER A 319 0.50 14.60 23.42
N GLY A 320 0.46 13.94 22.25
CA GLY A 320 1.40 14.17 21.16
C GLY A 320 0.94 13.45 19.90
N PRO A 321 1.25 13.97 18.70
CA PRO A 321 0.92 13.31 17.46
C PRO A 321 1.58 11.93 17.41
N VAL A 322 0.81 10.90 17.05
CA VAL A 322 1.33 9.53 16.90
C VAL A 322 2.02 9.43 15.54
N THR A 323 3.28 9.79 15.50
CA THR A 323 4.12 9.62 14.29
C THR A 323 4.79 8.26 14.34
N ARG A 324 4.46 7.37 13.41
CA ARG A 324 5.17 6.11 13.22
C ARG A 324 6.01 6.20 11.95
N THR A 325 7.32 6.23 12.12
CA THR A 325 8.27 6.20 11.01
C THR A 325 8.60 4.75 10.67
N TYR A 326 8.38 4.37 9.42
CA TYR A 326 8.78 3.04 8.93
C TYR A 326 10.30 3.02 8.78
N GLN A 327 11.01 2.54 9.81
CA GLN A 327 12.42 2.20 9.64
C GLN A 327 12.51 0.96 8.75
N LYS A 328 13.50 0.97 7.84
CA LYS A 328 13.84 -0.14 6.95
C LYS A 328 13.90 -1.43 7.77
N GLN A 329 12.83 -2.22 7.71
CA GLN A 329 12.82 -3.51 8.40
C GLN A 329 13.85 -4.42 7.73
N GLU A 330 14.78 -4.94 8.53
CA GLU A 330 15.45 -6.19 8.22
C GLU A 330 14.39 -7.20 7.78
N ALA A 331 14.69 -7.98 6.76
CA ALA A 331 13.76 -8.92 6.14
C ALA A 331 12.92 -9.62 7.22
N ARG A 332 11.63 -9.29 7.30
CA ARG A 332 10.72 -9.95 8.24
C ARG A 332 10.75 -11.43 7.93
N GLN A 333 11.10 -12.23 8.91
CA GLN A 333 10.89 -13.66 8.80
C GLN A 333 9.39 -13.89 8.61
N GLU A 334 9.03 -14.43 7.45
CA GLU A 334 7.66 -14.87 7.20
C GLU A 334 7.38 -16.07 8.10
N TYR A 335 6.32 -15.98 8.89
CA TYR A 335 5.83 -17.09 9.69
C TYR A 335 4.58 -17.66 9.02
N LEU A 336 4.63 -18.94 8.67
CA LEU A 336 3.48 -19.68 8.19
C LEU A 336 2.90 -20.50 9.33
N LEU A 337 1.70 -20.13 9.78
CA LEU A 337 0.95 -20.89 10.77
C LEU A 337 0.07 -21.93 10.05
N VAL A 338 0.26 -23.20 10.36
CA VAL A 338 -0.42 -24.31 9.71
C VAL A 338 -1.26 -25.05 10.72
N ASP A 339 -2.58 -25.15 10.49
CA ASP A 339 -3.45 -26.06 11.20
C ASP A 339 -3.27 -27.48 10.63
N GLY A 340 -2.38 -28.25 11.27
CA GLY A 340 -2.03 -29.58 10.81
C GLY A 340 -3.20 -30.57 10.83
N TYR A 341 -4.15 -30.37 11.74
CA TYR A 341 -5.31 -31.26 11.83
C TYR A 341 -6.25 -31.07 10.64
N ASN A 342 -6.56 -29.84 10.31
CA ASN A 342 -7.41 -29.53 9.15
C ASN A 342 -6.76 -29.98 7.84
N ILE A 343 -5.44 -29.86 7.69
CA ILE A 343 -4.74 -30.33 6.48
C ILE A 343 -4.76 -31.85 6.37
N ILE A 344 -4.50 -32.58 7.47
CA ILE A 344 -4.55 -34.05 7.47
C ILE A 344 -5.92 -34.55 6.98
N PHE A 345 -7.00 -33.92 7.39
CA PHE A 345 -8.34 -34.34 6.97
C PHE A 345 -8.79 -33.77 5.62
N ALA A 346 -8.20 -32.67 5.14
CA ALA A 346 -8.50 -32.09 3.84
C ALA A 346 -7.80 -32.83 2.69
N TRP A 347 -6.58 -33.33 2.91
CA TRP A 347 -5.80 -34.02 1.87
C TRP A 347 -6.08 -35.53 1.90
N GLU A 348 -6.43 -36.07 0.75
CA GLU A 348 -6.90 -37.44 0.64
C GLU A 348 -5.87 -38.49 1.08
N GLU A 349 -4.59 -38.30 0.65
CA GLU A 349 -3.48 -39.18 1.03
C GLU A 349 -3.22 -39.21 2.55
N LEU A 350 -3.26 -38.03 3.18
CA LEU A 350 -3.04 -37.89 4.62
C LEU A 350 -4.24 -38.40 5.41
N ARG A 351 -5.45 -38.21 4.91
CA ARG A 351 -6.68 -38.66 5.52
C ARG A 351 -6.78 -40.20 5.52
N GLU A 352 -6.35 -40.84 4.44
CA GLU A 352 -6.29 -42.32 4.39
C GLU A 352 -5.27 -42.85 5.38
N LEU A 353 -4.08 -42.25 5.41
CA LEU A 353 -3.04 -42.63 6.37
C LEU A 353 -3.48 -42.40 7.83
N ALA A 354 -4.23 -41.34 8.09
CA ALA A 354 -4.73 -41.00 9.43
C ALA A 354 -5.78 -42.01 9.95
N ARG A 355 -6.48 -42.71 9.07
CA ARG A 355 -7.44 -43.76 9.46
C ARG A 355 -6.74 -44.95 10.11
N ASP A 356 -5.56 -45.32 9.62
CA ASP A 356 -4.79 -46.44 10.12
C ASP A 356 -3.77 -46.00 11.19
N ASN A 357 -3.12 -44.87 10.99
CA ASN A 357 -2.09 -44.35 11.89
C ASN A 357 -2.02 -42.81 11.85
N MET A 358 -2.58 -42.18 12.87
CA MET A 358 -2.58 -40.72 13.00
C MET A 358 -1.16 -40.13 13.14
N ASP A 359 -0.26 -40.82 13.84
CA ASP A 359 1.13 -40.34 14.03
C ASP A 359 1.92 -40.45 12.73
N GLY A 360 1.63 -41.51 11.93
CA GLY A 360 2.18 -41.60 10.57
C GLY A 360 1.73 -40.51 9.64
N ALA A 361 0.45 -40.08 9.71
CA ALA A 361 -0.07 -38.95 8.96
C ALA A 361 0.55 -37.63 9.40
N ARG A 362 0.78 -37.45 10.69
CA ARG A 362 1.53 -36.26 11.22
C ARG A 362 2.96 -36.24 10.74
N GLY A 363 3.68 -37.38 10.78
CA GLY A 363 5.02 -37.49 10.26
C GLY A 363 5.09 -37.14 8.77
N ARG A 364 4.19 -37.65 7.96
CA ARG A 364 4.11 -37.37 6.52
C ARG A 364 3.79 -35.88 6.25
N LEU A 365 2.89 -35.28 7.02
CA LEU A 365 2.61 -33.87 6.93
C LEU A 365 3.86 -33.02 7.26
N MET A 366 4.62 -33.38 8.30
CA MET A 366 5.85 -32.69 8.68
C MET A 366 6.89 -32.75 7.56
N ASP A 367 7.07 -33.88 6.89
CA ASP A 367 7.98 -34.03 5.73
C ASP A 367 7.59 -33.08 4.58
N LEU A 368 6.29 -33.00 4.28
CA LEU A 368 5.76 -32.10 3.23
C LEU A 368 5.97 -30.63 3.59
N LEU A 369 5.75 -30.26 4.85
CA LEU A 369 5.92 -28.91 5.35
C LEU A 369 7.39 -28.51 5.42
N CYS A 370 8.32 -29.41 5.77
CA CYS A 370 9.76 -29.18 5.73
C CYS A 370 10.25 -28.89 4.29
N ASN A 371 9.76 -29.63 3.31
CA ASN A 371 10.05 -29.38 1.91
C ASN A 371 9.51 -28.01 1.44
N TYR A 372 8.32 -27.64 1.86
CA TYR A 372 7.73 -26.33 1.56
C TYR A 372 8.53 -25.20 2.21
N GLN A 373 8.94 -25.34 3.47
CA GLN A 373 9.77 -24.40 4.20
C GLN A 373 11.12 -24.15 3.49
N ALA A 374 11.76 -25.21 2.99
CA ALA A 374 13.01 -25.10 2.26
C ALA A 374 12.88 -24.27 0.96
N ILE A 375 11.76 -24.39 0.26
CA ILE A 375 11.47 -23.66 -0.98
C ILE A 375 11.14 -22.19 -0.69
N ARG A 376 10.29 -21.92 0.31
CA ARG A 376 9.77 -20.58 0.63
C ARG A 376 10.64 -19.77 1.58
N ARG A 377 11.57 -20.39 2.28
CA ARG A 377 12.44 -19.75 3.31
C ARG A 377 11.65 -19.03 4.40
N CYS A 378 10.49 -19.57 4.79
CA CYS A 378 9.67 -19.06 5.88
C CYS A 378 9.86 -19.85 7.17
N CYS A 379 9.57 -19.25 8.33
CA CYS A 379 9.44 -19.99 9.59
C CYS A 379 8.06 -20.64 9.63
N LEU A 380 8.02 -21.98 9.73
CA LEU A 380 6.81 -22.74 9.71
C LEU A 380 6.46 -23.20 11.13
N MET A 381 5.24 -22.92 11.58
CA MET A 381 4.66 -23.39 12.83
C MET A 381 3.43 -24.24 12.52
N ALA A 382 3.55 -25.57 12.67
CA ALA A 382 2.42 -26.48 12.57
C ALA A 382 1.82 -26.70 13.96
N VAL A 383 0.55 -26.35 14.11
CA VAL A 383 -0.23 -26.62 15.32
C VAL A 383 -1.01 -27.90 15.11
N SER A 384 -0.59 -28.96 15.82
CA SER A 384 -1.30 -30.26 15.80
C SER A 384 -1.93 -30.50 17.16
N TYR A 385 -2.92 -29.68 17.56
CA TYR A 385 -3.46 -29.79 18.90
C TYR A 385 -4.86 -30.37 18.95
N THR A 386 -4.99 -31.46 19.67
CA THR A 386 -6.24 -32.03 20.17
C THR A 386 -6.33 -31.76 21.66
N HIS A 387 -6.91 -30.65 22.08
CA HIS A 387 -7.53 -30.53 23.39
C HIS A 387 -8.57 -29.39 23.40
N LEU A 388 -9.71 -29.66 22.79
CA LEU A 388 -10.97 -29.15 23.26
C LEU A 388 -11.81 -30.40 23.60
N ARG A 389 -11.60 -30.95 24.79
CA ARG A 389 -12.69 -31.68 25.45
C ARG A 389 -13.72 -30.64 25.82
N ALA A 390 -14.77 -30.54 25.04
CA ALA A 390 -16.02 -30.00 25.47
C ALA A 390 -16.49 -30.89 26.64
N HIS A 391 -16.60 -30.33 27.82
CA HIS A 391 -17.40 -30.90 28.86
C HIS A 391 -18.86 -30.73 28.44
N GLU A 392 -19.43 -31.78 27.87
CA GLU A 392 -20.86 -32.01 27.92
C GLU A 392 -21.18 -32.61 29.30
N THR A 393 -21.86 -31.84 30.12
CA THR A 393 -22.84 -32.28 31.11
C THR A 393 -23.96 -31.27 31.13
#